data_465e59bbf4383311e9307e29fc155d57
#
_entry.id   465e59bbf4383311e9307e29fc155d57
#
_cell.length_a   1.000
_cell.length_b   1.000
_cell.length_c   1.000
_cell.angle_alpha   90.00
_cell.angle_beta   90.00
_cell.angle_gamma   90.00
#
_symmetry.space_group_name_H-M   'P 1'
#
loop_
_entity.id
_entity.type
_entity.pdbx_description
1 polymer ?
#
loop_
_entity_poly.entity_id
_entity_poly.type
_entity_poly.pdbx_seq_one_letter_code
_entity_poly.pdbx_strand_id
1 'polypeptide(L)'
;YAVARPYEESTELMRDVSYSEEWGFDFRLLTDENIANLAAVYQQLQQRGTRVLFSWAPMNESAPDNEDVRAAGKLFQEELRELLEPYGIPVISEVTDYIYPGRNFYDTDYHLNDLGVTFRTERLITDVKRALEAEN
;
A
#
# COMPACT_ATOMS: atom_id res chain seq x y z
N TYR A 1 2.51 1.41 18.47
CA TYR A 1 1.38 0.62 17.98
C TYR A 1 0.15 1.50 18.04
N ALA A 2 -0.37 1.94 16.86
CA ALA A 2 -1.67 2.58 16.82
C ALA A 2 -2.72 1.54 17.25
N VAL A 3 -3.44 1.83 18.30
CA VAL A 3 -4.59 1.01 18.70
C VAL A 3 -5.69 1.35 17.69
N ALA A 4 -6.17 0.35 16.96
CA ALA A 4 -7.32 0.53 16.08
C ALA A 4 -8.49 1.11 16.88
N ARG A 5 -9.22 2.08 16.29
CA ARG A 5 -10.32 2.75 16.96
C ARG A 5 -11.66 2.32 16.39
N PRO A 6 -12.71 2.28 17.22
CA PRO A 6 -14.04 1.91 16.76
C PRO A 6 -14.51 2.74 15.55
N TYR A 7 -15.25 2.11 14.67
CA TYR A 7 -15.78 2.74 13.45
C TYR A 7 -16.61 3.99 13.73
N GLU A 8 -17.43 3.96 14.79
CA GLU A 8 -18.30 5.07 15.19
C GLU A 8 -17.49 6.32 15.55
N GLU A 9 -16.34 6.16 16.20
CA GLU A 9 -15.44 7.28 16.53
C GLU A 9 -14.77 7.86 15.29
N SER A 10 -14.40 7.00 14.34
CA SER A 10 -13.72 7.45 13.11
C SER A 10 -14.62 8.28 12.21
N THR A 11 -15.92 7.96 12.16
CA THR A 11 -16.89 8.65 11.29
C THR A 11 -17.11 10.11 11.68
N GLU A 12 -16.97 10.46 12.96
CA GLU A 12 -17.04 11.84 13.41
C GLU A 12 -15.76 12.61 13.12
N LEU A 13 -14.60 11.99 13.29
CA LEU A 13 -13.29 12.62 13.08
C LEU A 13 -13.00 12.89 11.60
N MET A 14 -13.35 11.98 10.72
CA MET A 14 -13.15 12.15 9.27
C MET A 14 -13.93 13.30 8.64
N ARG A 15 -14.94 13.84 9.31
CA ARG A 15 -15.68 15.02 8.83
C ARG A 15 -14.91 16.33 8.91
N ASP A 16 -13.89 16.36 9.79
CA ASP A 16 -13.12 17.58 10.09
C ASP A 16 -11.68 17.53 9.55
N VAL A 17 -11.26 16.41 8.94
CA VAL A 17 -9.90 16.30 8.36
C VAL A 17 -9.87 16.95 6.99
N SER A 18 -9.15 18.05 6.87
CA SER A 18 -8.74 18.60 5.58
C SER A 18 -7.71 17.65 4.95
N TYR A 19 -8.06 17.05 3.83
CA TYR A 19 -7.16 16.18 3.08
C TYR A 19 -5.94 16.96 2.59
N SER A 20 -4.77 16.34 2.68
CA SER A 20 -3.56 16.89 2.08
C SER A 20 -3.69 16.82 0.55
N GLU A 21 -3.49 17.95 -0.13
CA GLU A 21 -3.41 18.01 -1.60
C GLU A 21 -2.17 17.28 -2.15
N GLU A 22 -1.27 16.82 -1.27
CA GLU A 22 0.00 16.17 -1.64
C GLU A 22 -0.11 14.64 -1.78
N TRP A 23 -1.30 14.08 -1.59
CA TRP A 23 -1.49 12.64 -1.72
C TRP A 23 -1.48 12.23 -3.19
N GLY A 24 -0.64 11.26 -3.55
CA GLY A 24 -0.56 10.75 -4.91
C GLY A 24 0.65 9.85 -5.14
N PHE A 25 0.78 9.35 -6.37
CA PHE A 25 1.91 8.53 -6.80
C PHE A 25 3.00 9.43 -7.36
N ASP A 26 4.10 9.57 -6.63
CA ASP A 26 5.23 10.38 -7.06
C ASP A 26 6.22 9.57 -7.92
N PHE A 27 6.03 9.62 -9.22
CA PHE A 27 6.90 8.95 -10.20
C PHE A 27 8.36 9.41 -10.15
N ARG A 28 8.65 10.59 -9.58
CA ARG A 28 10.03 11.07 -9.41
C ARG A 28 10.83 10.21 -8.42
N LEU A 29 10.15 9.41 -7.62
CA LEU A 29 10.77 8.47 -6.69
C LEU A 29 11.17 7.15 -7.38
N LEU A 30 10.59 6.82 -8.54
CA LEU A 30 10.90 5.62 -9.31
C LEU A 30 12.15 5.85 -10.17
N THR A 31 13.29 5.92 -9.51
CA THR A 31 14.61 6.00 -10.16
C THR A 31 15.44 4.77 -9.84
N ASP A 32 16.32 4.38 -10.74
CA ASP A 32 17.25 3.25 -10.53
C ASP A 32 18.02 3.39 -9.22
N GLU A 33 18.43 4.61 -8.88
CA GLU A 33 19.17 4.89 -7.65
C GLU A 33 18.32 4.64 -6.39
N ASN A 34 17.10 5.17 -6.35
CA ASN A 34 16.20 4.99 -5.21
C ASN A 34 15.81 3.52 -5.03
N ILE A 35 15.51 2.84 -6.14
CA ILE A 35 15.18 1.42 -6.12
C ILE A 35 16.38 0.57 -5.71
N ALA A 36 17.57 0.85 -6.23
CA ALA A 36 18.79 0.15 -5.82
C ALA A 36 19.09 0.33 -4.32
N ASN A 37 18.91 1.54 -3.78
CA ASN A 37 19.07 1.82 -2.36
C ASN A 37 18.08 1.04 -1.50
N LEU A 38 16.81 1.01 -1.90
CA LEU A 38 15.77 0.22 -1.24
C LEU A 38 16.08 -1.28 -1.31
N ALA A 39 16.42 -1.77 -2.48
CA ALA A 39 16.72 -3.18 -2.73
C ALA A 39 17.96 -3.65 -1.95
N ALA A 40 18.99 -2.81 -1.79
CA ALA A 40 20.19 -3.16 -1.05
C ALA A 40 19.89 -3.57 0.41
N VAL A 41 18.91 -2.91 1.05
CA VAL A 41 18.47 -3.28 2.39
C VAL A 41 17.77 -4.65 2.38
N TYR A 42 16.86 -4.87 1.44
CA TYR A 42 16.09 -6.11 1.36
C TYR A 42 16.94 -7.31 0.90
N GLN A 43 17.90 -7.10 0.02
CA GLN A 43 18.84 -8.16 -0.38
C GLN A 43 19.66 -8.72 0.79
N GLN A 44 20.00 -7.89 1.79
CA GLN A 44 20.65 -8.40 3.01
C GLN A 44 19.75 -9.36 3.80
N LEU A 45 18.43 -9.15 3.78
CA LEU A 45 17.46 -10.05 4.39
C LEU A 45 17.33 -11.34 3.57
N GLN A 46 17.26 -11.21 2.24
CA GLN A 46 17.17 -12.35 1.32
C GLN A 46 18.41 -13.27 1.43
N GLN A 47 19.62 -12.70 1.56
CA GLN A 47 20.86 -13.46 1.79
C GLN A 47 20.84 -14.27 3.10
N ARG A 48 20.00 -13.88 4.06
CA ARG A 48 19.78 -14.61 5.33
C ARG A 48 18.61 -15.60 5.24
N GLY A 49 18.06 -15.81 4.05
CA GLY A 49 16.93 -16.72 3.83
C GLY A 49 15.56 -16.09 4.10
N THR A 50 15.47 -14.78 4.31
CA THR A 50 14.19 -14.08 4.45
C THR A 50 13.57 -13.85 3.08
N ARG A 51 12.30 -14.17 2.94
CA ARG A 51 11.52 -13.83 1.75
C ARG A 51 10.98 -12.40 1.89
N VAL A 52 11.23 -11.56 0.90
CA VAL A 52 10.76 -10.18 0.86
C VAL A 52 9.66 -10.09 -0.19
N LEU A 53 8.50 -9.59 0.21
CA LEU A 53 7.34 -9.38 -0.63
C LEU A 53 6.90 -7.92 -0.49
N PHE A 54 6.59 -7.27 -1.61
CA PHE A 54 6.08 -5.90 -1.60
C PHE A 54 4.54 -5.90 -1.67
N SER A 55 3.91 -5.13 -0.78
CA SER A 55 2.47 -4.86 -0.79
C SER A 55 2.22 -3.38 -0.53
N TRP A 56 1.00 -2.92 -0.75
CA TRP A 56 0.64 -1.50 -0.65
C TRP A 56 0.21 -1.10 0.76
N ALA A 57 0.49 0.15 1.12
CA ALA A 57 -0.15 0.79 2.26
C ALA A 57 -1.64 1.06 1.94
N PRO A 58 -2.50 1.14 2.96
CA PRO A 58 -3.89 1.54 2.75
C PRO A 58 -3.95 3.01 2.32
N MET A 59 -4.86 3.32 1.41
CA MET A 59 -5.07 4.66 0.86
C MET A 59 -6.56 5.00 0.88
N ASN A 60 -6.89 6.24 1.25
CA ASN A 60 -8.27 6.72 1.27
C ASN A 60 -8.75 7.10 -0.14
N GLU A 61 -9.87 6.54 -0.58
CA GLU A 61 -10.45 6.86 -1.90
C GLU A 61 -10.89 8.31 -2.07
N SER A 62 -11.18 8.99 -0.94
CA SER A 62 -11.61 10.40 -0.96
C SER A 62 -10.44 11.39 -0.99
N ALA A 63 -9.22 10.91 -0.75
CA ALA A 63 -8.02 11.72 -0.94
C ALA A 63 -7.76 11.87 -2.46
N PRO A 64 -7.45 13.03 -2.93
CA PRO A 64 -8.01 13.74 -4.08
C PRO A 64 -8.59 12.84 -5.15
N ASP A 65 -9.79 13.15 -5.47
CA ASP A 65 -10.64 12.49 -6.39
C ASP A 65 -9.90 11.71 -7.47
N ASN A 66 -10.02 10.31 -7.52
CA ASN A 66 -10.75 9.80 -8.64
C ASN A 66 -10.13 8.73 -9.53
N GLU A 67 -10.77 8.54 -10.68
CA GLU A 67 -10.33 7.64 -11.76
C GLU A 67 -8.87 7.89 -12.16
N ASP A 68 -8.40 9.14 -12.16
CA ASP A 68 -7.03 9.51 -12.50
C ASP A 68 -6.01 8.98 -11.48
N VAL A 69 -6.34 9.01 -10.19
CA VAL A 69 -5.46 8.44 -9.14
C VAL A 69 -5.38 6.94 -9.26
N ARG A 70 -6.49 6.26 -9.56
CA ARG A 70 -6.49 4.80 -9.77
C ARG A 70 -5.71 4.42 -11.04
N ALA A 71 -5.84 5.20 -12.10
CA ALA A 71 -5.07 5.01 -13.34
C ALA A 71 -3.58 5.26 -13.10
N ALA A 72 -3.23 6.37 -12.43
CA ALA A 72 -1.86 6.68 -12.05
C ALA A 72 -1.26 5.58 -11.15
N GLY A 73 -2.04 5.07 -10.20
CA GLY A 73 -1.60 3.98 -9.32
C GLY A 73 -1.25 2.70 -10.08
N LYS A 74 -2.04 2.35 -11.09
CA LYS A 74 -1.74 1.18 -11.94
C LYS A 74 -0.45 1.37 -12.73
N LEU A 75 -0.25 2.53 -13.34
CA LEU A 75 0.98 2.84 -14.07
C LEU A 75 2.19 2.84 -13.13
N PHE A 76 2.06 3.44 -11.96
CA PHE A 76 3.11 3.43 -10.94
C PHE A 76 3.47 2.01 -10.49
N GLN A 77 2.46 1.17 -10.31
CA GLN A 77 2.66 -0.23 -9.94
C GLN A 77 3.38 -1.03 -11.04
N GLU A 78 3.03 -0.82 -12.30
CA GLU A 78 3.68 -1.48 -13.43
C GLU A 78 5.16 -1.11 -13.49
N GLU A 79 5.47 0.18 -13.43
CA GLU A 79 6.86 0.67 -13.41
C GLU A 79 7.63 0.16 -12.18
N LEU A 80 7.02 0.18 -10.99
CA LEU A 80 7.63 -0.35 -9.78
C LEU A 80 7.91 -1.85 -9.87
N ARG A 81 7.02 -2.64 -10.50
CA ARG A 81 7.24 -4.08 -10.74
C ARG A 81 8.47 -4.32 -11.60
N GLU A 82 8.59 -3.60 -12.71
CA GLU A 82 9.73 -3.70 -13.61
C GLU A 82 11.04 -3.34 -12.91
N LEU A 83 11.04 -2.28 -12.10
CA LEU A 83 12.22 -1.84 -11.35
C LEU A 83 12.61 -2.79 -10.21
N LEU A 84 11.68 -3.51 -9.60
CA LEU A 84 11.94 -4.45 -8.49
C LEU A 84 12.25 -5.89 -8.98
N GLU A 85 11.87 -6.23 -10.21
CA GLU A 85 12.09 -7.57 -10.77
C GLU A 85 13.57 -8.03 -10.71
N PRO A 86 14.57 -7.20 -11.10
CA PRO A 86 15.98 -7.59 -11.06
C PRO A 86 16.49 -7.94 -9.66
N TYR A 87 15.80 -7.50 -8.62
CA TYR A 87 16.16 -7.72 -7.22
C TYR A 87 15.41 -8.88 -6.58
N GLY A 88 14.54 -9.57 -7.33
CA GLY A 88 13.74 -10.67 -6.81
C GLY A 88 12.76 -10.24 -5.71
N ILE A 89 12.18 -9.04 -5.82
CA ILE A 89 11.19 -8.51 -4.89
C ILE A 89 9.84 -8.41 -5.61
N PRO A 90 8.97 -9.40 -5.49
CA PRO A 90 7.69 -9.39 -6.17
C PRO A 90 6.71 -8.41 -5.52
N VAL A 91 6.00 -7.62 -6.34
CA VAL A 91 4.83 -6.84 -5.94
C VAL A 91 3.62 -7.78 -5.98
N ILE A 92 3.19 -8.24 -4.80
CA ILE A 92 2.20 -9.31 -4.65
C ILE A 92 0.74 -8.85 -4.69
N SER A 93 0.52 -7.55 -4.65
CA SER A 93 -0.81 -6.94 -4.50
C SER A 93 -1.12 -5.96 -5.63
N GLU A 94 -2.39 -5.82 -5.97
CA GLU A 94 -2.87 -4.75 -6.84
C GLU A 94 -3.10 -3.47 -6.02
N VAL A 95 -2.55 -2.35 -6.46
CA VAL A 95 -2.66 -1.07 -5.73
C VAL A 95 -4.12 -0.66 -5.49
N THR A 96 -4.98 -0.90 -6.47
CA THR A 96 -6.41 -0.56 -6.38
C THR A 96 -7.18 -1.34 -5.31
N ASP A 97 -6.67 -2.49 -4.90
CA ASP A 97 -7.27 -3.32 -3.85
C ASP A 97 -6.96 -2.80 -2.44
N TYR A 98 -6.05 -1.82 -2.34
CA TYR A 98 -5.66 -1.16 -1.09
C TYR A 98 -6.20 0.27 -0.97
N ILE A 99 -7.08 0.68 -1.88
CA ILE A 99 -7.82 1.94 -1.83
C ILE A 99 -9.18 1.67 -1.18
N TYR A 100 -9.39 2.23 0.00
CA TYR A 100 -10.57 1.98 0.83
C TYR A 100 -11.45 3.21 0.98
N PRO A 101 -12.78 3.03 1.18
CA PRO A 101 -13.69 4.12 1.52
C PRO A 101 -13.24 4.90 2.75
N GLY A 102 -13.47 6.21 2.77
CA GLY A 102 -13.11 7.10 3.88
C GLY A 102 -13.60 6.62 5.26
N ARG A 103 -14.76 5.96 5.31
CA ARG A 103 -15.33 5.34 6.53
C ARG A 103 -14.44 4.24 7.15
N ASN A 104 -13.42 3.77 6.44
CA ASN A 104 -12.49 2.77 6.94
C ASN A 104 -11.26 3.39 7.62
N PHE A 105 -11.20 4.72 7.67
CA PHE A 105 -10.10 5.47 8.27
C PHE A 105 -10.54 6.15 9.57
N TYR A 106 -9.56 6.47 10.41
CA TYR A 106 -9.79 7.07 11.71
C TYR A 106 -9.56 8.60 11.70
N ASP A 107 -8.37 9.04 11.43
CA ASP A 107 -7.95 10.44 11.56
C ASP A 107 -7.08 10.95 10.42
N THR A 108 -6.60 10.07 9.56
CA THR A 108 -5.77 10.39 8.40
C THR A 108 -6.08 9.46 7.23
N ASP A 109 -5.54 9.78 6.06
CA ASP A 109 -5.68 8.98 4.84
C ASP A 109 -4.96 7.62 4.89
N TYR A 110 -4.27 7.32 5.98
CA TYR A 110 -3.47 6.10 6.16
C TYR A 110 -3.77 5.34 7.45
N HIS A 111 -4.43 5.97 8.42
CA HIS A 111 -4.75 5.33 9.69
C HIS A 111 -6.12 4.66 9.63
N LEU A 112 -6.11 3.36 9.39
CA LEU A 112 -7.33 2.55 9.37
C LEU A 112 -7.97 2.44 10.76
N ASN A 113 -9.31 2.47 10.80
CA ASN A 113 -10.08 2.04 11.95
C ASN A 113 -10.20 0.50 12.00
N ASP A 114 -10.90 -0.05 12.98
CA ASP A 114 -11.04 -1.51 13.17
C ASP A 114 -11.57 -2.22 11.93
N LEU A 115 -12.56 -1.62 11.26
CA LEU A 115 -13.14 -2.17 10.04
C LEU A 115 -12.13 -2.19 8.90
N GLY A 116 -11.43 -1.08 8.69
CA GLY A 116 -10.38 -0.96 7.68
C GLY A 116 -9.21 -1.91 7.93
N VAL A 117 -8.80 -2.06 9.20
CA VAL A 117 -7.75 -3.03 9.60
C VAL A 117 -8.17 -4.46 9.25
N THR A 118 -9.44 -4.82 9.52
CA THR A 118 -9.96 -6.14 9.20
C THR A 118 -9.87 -6.41 7.70
N PHE A 119 -10.42 -5.52 6.87
CA PHE A 119 -10.40 -5.68 5.40
C PHE A 119 -8.98 -5.76 4.84
N ARG A 120 -8.09 -4.86 5.30
CA ARG A 120 -6.69 -4.87 4.86
C ARG A 120 -5.98 -6.17 5.24
N THR A 121 -6.21 -6.67 6.44
CA THR A 121 -5.57 -7.89 6.93
C THR A 121 -6.03 -9.11 6.12
N GLU A 122 -7.32 -9.26 5.89
CA GLU A 122 -7.89 -10.34 5.07
C GLU A 122 -7.35 -10.30 3.63
N ARG A 123 -7.27 -9.10 3.06
CA ARG A 123 -6.69 -8.90 1.73
C ARG A 123 -5.23 -9.29 1.67
N LEU A 124 -4.41 -8.79 2.61
CA LEU A 124 -2.99 -9.10 2.67
C LEU A 124 -2.73 -10.60 2.84
N ILE A 125 -3.51 -11.28 3.69
CA ILE A 125 -3.42 -12.74 3.84
C ILE A 125 -3.68 -13.44 2.51
N THR A 126 -4.69 -12.99 1.77
CA THR A 126 -5.02 -13.55 0.46
C THR A 126 -3.88 -13.38 -0.54
N ASP A 127 -3.31 -12.17 -0.60
CA ASP A 127 -2.22 -11.85 -1.52
C ASP A 127 -0.94 -12.63 -1.19
N VAL A 128 -0.60 -12.74 0.11
CA VAL A 128 0.54 -13.54 0.56
C VAL A 128 0.36 -15.02 0.22
N LYS A 129 -0.82 -15.60 0.49
CA LYS A 129 -1.09 -17.00 0.14
C LYS A 129 -0.92 -17.25 -1.36
N ARG A 130 -1.52 -16.39 -2.19
CA ARG A 130 -1.39 -16.47 -3.66
C ARG A 130 0.07 -16.41 -4.10
N ALA A 131 0.87 -15.49 -3.53
CA ALA A 131 2.28 -15.37 -3.87
C ALA A 131 3.09 -16.61 -3.47
N LEU A 132 2.77 -17.23 -2.33
CA LEU A 132 3.43 -18.47 -1.86
C LEU A 132 3.05 -19.71 -2.69
N GLU A 133 1.83 -19.76 -3.20
CA GLU A 133 1.33 -20.87 -4.03
C GLU A 133 1.87 -20.81 -5.47
N ALA A 134 2.11 -19.62 -6.00
CA ALA A 134 2.61 -19.43 -7.37
C ALA A 134 4.06 -19.93 -7.58
N GLU A 135 4.79 -20.18 -6.51
CA GLU A 135 6.19 -20.62 -6.57
C GLU A 135 6.36 -22.13 -6.33
N ASN A 136 5.28 -22.86 -6.05
CA ASN A 136 5.27 -24.33 -5.89
C ASN A 136 4.81 -25.00 -7.18
#